data_937ad49b1ab6341f88488042781e63bb
#
_entry.id   937ad49b1ab6341f88488042781e63bb
#
_cell.length_a   1.000
_cell.length_b   1.000
_cell.length_c   1.000
_cell.angle_alpha   90.00
_cell.angle_beta   90.00
_cell.angle_gamma   90.00
#
_symmetry.space_group_name_H-M   'P 1'
#
loop_
_entity.id
_entity.type
_entity.pdbx_description
1 polymer ?
#
loop_
_entity_poly.entity_id
_entity_poly.type
_entity_poly.pdbx_seq_one_letter_code
_entity_poly.pdbx_strand_id
1 'polypeptide(L)'
;MAPAKIRTYVETGTKRAFAGAIEWPGWCRAGRDPDSALEALFDYRTRYAKTLRGTRLGFEPPAGPAAFVVAERLKGDATTDFGAPSIAPKAVLSLMATIALG
;
A
#
# COMPACT_ATOMS: atom_id res chain seq x y z
N MET A 1 -13.44 9.14 -18.50
CA MET A 1 -13.13 7.86 -17.86
C MET A 1 -12.89 8.06 -16.38
N ALA A 2 -13.52 7.23 -15.56
CA ALA A 2 -13.24 7.30 -14.13
C ALA A 2 -11.79 6.87 -13.85
N PRO A 3 -11.06 7.57 -12.97
CA PRO A 3 -9.72 7.12 -12.59
C PRO A 3 -9.78 5.72 -11.97
N ALA A 4 -8.75 4.93 -12.22
CA ALA A 4 -8.65 3.61 -11.64
C ALA A 4 -8.56 3.70 -10.11
N LYS A 5 -9.29 2.84 -9.42
CA LYS A 5 -9.20 2.75 -7.97
C LYS A 5 -7.99 1.92 -7.58
N ILE A 6 -7.31 2.33 -6.52
CA ILE A 6 -6.17 1.63 -5.99
C ILE A 6 -6.58 1.00 -4.66
N ARG A 7 -6.60 -0.33 -4.62
CA ARG A 7 -6.92 -1.05 -3.40
C ARG A 7 -5.74 -0.98 -2.46
N THR A 8 -6.02 -0.63 -1.22
CA THR A 8 -4.99 -0.48 -0.19
C THR A 8 -5.31 -1.34 1.03
N TYR A 9 -4.30 -1.61 1.82
CA TYR A 9 -4.45 -2.17 3.14
C TYR A 9 -3.88 -1.19 4.16
N VAL A 10 -4.38 -1.28 5.39
CA VAL A 10 -3.88 -0.48 6.50
C VAL A 10 -3.62 -1.43 7.66
N GLU A 11 -2.40 -1.40 8.20
CA GLU A 11 -2.02 -2.15 9.38
C GLU A 11 -1.80 -1.15 10.51
N THR A 12 -2.55 -1.28 11.60
CA THR A 12 -2.53 -0.32 12.70
C THR A 12 -1.96 -0.95 13.96
N GLY A 13 -0.84 -0.42 14.43
CA GLY A 13 -0.27 -0.73 15.75
C GLY A 13 -0.71 0.30 16.78
N THR A 14 -0.09 0.27 17.95
CA THR A 14 -0.39 1.21 19.03
C THR A 14 0.21 2.60 18.75
N LYS A 15 1.40 2.65 18.18
CA LYS A 15 2.15 3.90 17.96
C LYS A 15 2.28 4.29 16.51
N ARG A 16 2.00 3.38 15.59
CA ARG A 16 2.30 3.56 14.18
C ARG A 16 1.32 2.78 13.31
N ALA A 17 1.13 3.25 12.09
CA ALA A 17 0.34 2.54 11.11
C ALA A 17 1.11 2.47 9.78
N PHE A 18 0.81 1.45 9.00
CA PHE A 18 1.32 1.31 7.64
C PHE A 18 0.14 1.28 6.66
N ALA A 19 0.35 1.89 5.51
CA ALA A 19 -0.58 1.78 4.40
C ALA A 19 0.19 1.33 3.17
N GLY A 20 -0.39 0.43 2.42
CA GLY A 20 0.26 -0.09 1.22
C GLY A 20 -0.74 -0.39 0.12
N ALA A 21 -0.28 -0.36 -1.11
CA ALA A 21 -1.07 -0.74 -2.27
C ALA A 21 -0.99 -2.25 -2.47
N ILE A 22 -2.15 -2.90 -2.58
CA ILE A 22 -2.21 -4.36 -2.67
C ILE A 22 -1.58 -4.87 -3.96
N GLU A 23 -1.85 -4.20 -5.07
CA GLU A 23 -1.45 -4.67 -6.40
C GLU A 23 -0.12 -4.09 -6.87
N TRP A 24 0.47 -3.19 -6.08
CA TRP A 24 1.72 -2.50 -6.44
C TRP A 24 2.76 -2.73 -5.35
N PRO A 25 3.49 -3.87 -5.39
CA PRO A 25 4.48 -4.22 -4.37
C PRO A 25 5.54 -3.13 -4.19
N GLY A 26 5.94 -2.91 -2.95
CA GLY A 26 6.93 -1.89 -2.63
C GLY A 26 6.36 -0.51 -2.40
N TRP A 27 5.09 -0.29 -2.72
CA TRP A 27 4.43 0.99 -2.44
C TRP A 27 3.71 0.90 -1.10
N CYS A 28 4.49 1.16 -0.03
CA CYS A 28 4.04 1.07 1.36
C CYS A 28 4.72 2.17 2.17
N ARG A 29 3.95 2.89 2.98
CA ARG A 29 4.48 3.98 3.80
C ARG A 29 3.90 3.92 5.20
N ALA A 30 4.63 4.53 6.16
CA ALA A 30 4.24 4.59 7.55
C ALA A 30 3.73 5.97 7.93
N GLY A 31 2.88 6.01 8.95
CA GLY A 31 2.42 7.24 9.57
C GLY A 31 2.08 6.98 11.03
N ARG A 32 1.67 8.01 11.75
CA ARG A 32 1.24 7.87 13.15
C ARG A 32 -0.06 7.08 13.27
N ASP A 33 -0.93 7.24 12.31
CA ASP A 33 -2.27 6.67 12.28
C ASP A 33 -2.60 6.30 10.84
N PRO A 34 -3.74 5.61 10.61
CA PRO A 34 -4.11 5.20 9.26
C PRO A 34 -4.20 6.35 8.26
N ASP A 35 -4.76 7.48 8.66
CA ASP A 35 -4.92 8.62 7.74
C ASP A 35 -3.58 9.21 7.34
N SER A 36 -2.67 9.37 8.30
CA SER A 36 -1.31 9.85 8.03
C SER A 36 -0.53 8.88 7.14
N ALA A 37 -0.71 7.57 7.34
CA ALA A 37 -0.07 6.55 6.53
C ALA A 37 -0.59 6.59 5.08
N LEU A 38 -1.88 6.76 4.89
CA LEU A 38 -2.48 6.89 3.55
C LEU A 38 -2.02 8.17 2.85
N GLU A 39 -1.91 9.26 3.60
CA GLU A 39 -1.38 10.52 3.08
C GLU A 39 0.08 10.36 2.62
N ALA A 40 0.91 9.71 3.44
CA ALA A 40 2.30 9.44 3.09
C ALA A 40 2.39 8.53 1.86
N LEU A 41 1.50 7.55 1.75
CA LEU A 41 1.43 6.67 0.58
C LEU A 41 1.10 7.49 -0.68
N PHE A 42 0.13 8.39 -0.59
CA PHE A 42 -0.23 9.26 -1.70
C PHE A 42 0.93 10.16 -2.10
N ASP A 43 1.59 10.78 -1.13
CA ASP A 43 2.72 11.69 -1.39
C ASP A 43 3.90 10.97 -2.07
N TYR A 44 4.03 9.67 -1.86
CA TYR A 44 5.12 8.88 -2.45
C TYR A 44 4.83 8.43 -3.89
N ARG A 45 3.63 8.67 -4.42
CA ARG A 45 3.20 8.16 -5.74
C ARG A 45 4.15 8.51 -6.88
N THR A 46 4.66 9.72 -6.89
CA THR A 46 5.57 10.18 -7.95
C THR A 46 6.91 9.44 -7.90
N ARG A 47 7.44 9.22 -6.70
CA ARG A 47 8.67 8.47 -6.52
C ARG A 47 8.51 7.01 -6.91
N TYR A 48 7.37 6.42 -6.54
CA TYR A 48 7.08 5.04 -6.93
C TYR A 48 6.96 4.93 -8.46
N ALA A 49 6.30 5.88 -9.10
CA ALA A 49 6.18 5.91 -10.56
C ALA A 49 7.55 5.97 -11.23
N LYS A 50 8.49 6.74 -10.68
CA LYS A 50 9.85 6.79 -11.20
C LYS A 50 10.56 5.44 -11.12
N THR A 51 10.34 4.70 -10.05
CA THR A 51 10.90 3.37 -9.87
C THR A 51 10.41 2.40 -10.95
N LEU A 52 9.16 2.54 -11.38
CA LEU A 52 8.56 1.69 -12.41
C LEU A 52 8.72 2.22 -13.83
N ARG A 53 9.38 3.36 -14.00
CA ARG A 53 9.60 3.94 -15.33
C ARG A 53 10.44 2.99 -16.17
N GLY A 54 10.00 2.77 -17.40
CA GLY A 54 10.66 1.82 -18.30
C GLY A 54 10.17 0.39 -18.18
N THR A 55 9.34 0.10 -17.17
CA THR A 55 8.67 -1.19 -17.08
C THR A 55 7.38 -1.16 -17.91
N ARG A 56 6.82 -2.34 -18.19
CA ARG A 56 5.55 -2.45 -18.91
C ARG A 56 4.36 -2.61 -17.98
N LEU A 57 4.52 -2.24 -16.71
CA LEU A 57 3.48 -2.44 -15.71
C LEU A 57 2.32 -1.45 -15.82
N GLY A 58 2.52 -0.34 -16.53
CA GLY A 58 1.44 0.60 -16.78
C GLY A 58 0.96 1.36 -15.54
N PHE A 59 1.86 1.59 -14.58
CA PHE A 59 1.48 2.33 -13.39
C PHE A 59 1.23 3.80 -13.69
N GLU A 60 0.06 4.28 -13.30
CA GLU A 60 -0.29 5.70 -13.39
C GLU A 60 -0.52 6.24 -11.98
N PRO A 61 0.23 7.26 -11.54
CA PRO A 61 0.01 7.84 -10.22
C PRO A 61 -1.40 8.40 -10.09
N PRO A 62 -2.09 8.14 -8.97
CA PRO A 62 -3.42 8.70 -8.77
C PRO A 62 -3.36 10.22 -8.67
N ALA A 63 -4.37 10.89 -9.21
CA ALA A 63 -4.44 12.35 -9.20
C ALA A 63 -4.85 12.89 -7.83
N GLY A 64 -5.54 12.09 -7.02
CA GLY A 64 -5.99 12.51 -5.69
C GLY A 64 -6.16 11.31 -4.76
N PRO A 65 -6.18 11.56 -3.43
CA PRO A 65 -6.31 10.49 -2.43
C PRO A 65 -7.64 9.77 -2.50
N ALA A 66 -8.65 10.32 -3.14
CA ALA A 66 -9.95 9.66 -3.33
C ALA A 66 -9.85 8.41 -4.19
N ALA A 67 -8.76 8.22 -4.93
CA ALA A 67 -8.53 6.99 -5.69
C ALA A 67 -8.22 5.79 -4.80
N PHE A 68 -7.78 6.01 -3.56
CA PHE A 68 -7.50 4.93 -2.63
C PHE A 68 -8.78 4.34 -2.05
N VAL A 69 -8.86 3.01 -2.06
CA VAL A 69 -9.93 2.26 -1.42
C VAL A 69 -9.28 1.34 -0.40
N VAL A 70 -9.65 1.49 0.87
CA VAL A 70 -9.12 0.63 1.93
C VAL A 70 -9.88 -0.70 1.88
N ALA A 71 -9.23 -1.71 1.31
CA ALA A 71 -9.82 -3.03 1.14
C ALA A 71 -9.65 -3.91 2.37
N GLU A 72 -8.56 -3.72 3.12
CA GLU A 72 -8.28 -4.50 4.32
C GLU A 72 -7.74 -3.61 5.42
N ARG A 73 -8.23 -3.84 6.65
CA ARG A 73 -7.71 -3.20 7.85
C ARG A 73 -7.21 -4.30 8.78
N LEU A 74 -5.94 -4.18 9.17
CA LEU A 74 -5.24 -5.20 9.96
C LEU A 74 -4.81 -4.60 11.28
N LYS A 75 -4.86 -5.42 12.33
CA LYS A 75 -4.32 -5.03 13.63
C LYS A 75 -2.85 -5.41 13.67
N GLY A 76 -1.97 -4.41 13.81
CA GLY A 76 -0.54 -4.62 13.92
C GLY A 76 -0.12 -5.10 15.31
N ASP A 77 1.16 -5.33 15.46
CA ASP A 77 1.78 -5.80 16.72
C ASP A 77 3.01 -4.96 17.05
N ALA A 78 3.86 -5.46 17.93
CA ALA A 78 5.10 -4.76 18.33
C ALA A 78 6.03 -4.49 17.14
N THR A 79 6.06 -5.37 16.15
CA THR A 79 6.85 -5.18 14.94
C THR A 79 6.37 -3.96 14.15
N THR A 80 5.06 -3.76 14.07
CA THR A 80 4.45 -2.57 13.46
C THR A 80 4.95 -1.31 14.13
N ASP A 81 4.97 -1.29 15.46
CA ASP A 81 5.39 -0.13 16.25
C ASP A 81 6.89 0.13 16.15
N PHE A 82 7.68 -0.90 15.87
CA PHE A 82 9.11 -0.75 15.62
C PHE A 82 9.45 -0.25 14.22
N GLY A 83 8.48 -0.19 13.34
CA GLY A 83 8.66 0.43 12.03
C GLY A 83 8.65 -0.52 10.84
N ALA A 84 8.11 -1.73 11.01
CA ALA A 84 7.98 -2.69 9.90
C ALA A 84 6.58 -3.31 9.88
N PRO A 85 5.97 -3.50 8.70
CA PRO A 85 4.73 -4.27 8.60
C PRO A 85 4.97 -5.71 9.07
N SER A 86 4.05 -6.25 9.87
CA SER A 86 4.19 -7.60 10.40
C SER A 86 3.17 -8.59 9.83
N ILE A 87 2.08 -8.09 9.27
CA ILE A 87 0.98 -8.91 8.78
C ILE A 87 0.79 -8.68 7.29
N ALA A 88 0.79 -9.77 6.51
CA ALA A 88 0.49 -9.66 5.09
C ALA A 88 -1.04 -9.78 4.88
N PRO A 89 -1.66 -8.85 4.15
CA PRO A 89 -3.08 -8.94 3.81
C PRO A 89 -3.37 -10.19 2.99
N LYS A 90 -4.56 -10.76 3.14
CA LYS A 90 -4.96 -11.94 2.37
C LYS A 90 -4.87 -11.71 0.86
N ALA A 91 -5.26 -10.52 0.40
CA ALA A 91 -5.18 -10.20 -1.02
C ALA A 91 -3.75 -10.21 -1.54
N VAL A 92 -2.79 -9.73 -0.74
CA VAL A 92 -1.36 -9.75 -1.10
C VAL A 92 -0.84 -11.18 -1.11
N LEU A 93 -1.20 -12.00 -0.13
CA LEU A 93 -0.79 -13.40 -0.07
C LEU A 93 -1.31 -14.17 -1.28
N SER A 94 -2.55 -13.92 -1.69
CA SER A 94 -3.16 -14.53 -2.87
C SER A 94 -2.40 -14.15 -4.15
N LEU A 95 -2.05 -12.88 -4.28
CA LEU A 95 -1.29 -12.36 -5.42
C LEU A 95 0.12 -12.99 -5.47
N MET A 96 0.79 -13.08 -4.31
CA MET A 96 2.11 -13.71 -4.22
C MET A 96 2.07 -15.17 -4.59
N ALA A 97 1.04 -15.91 -4.15
CA ALA A 97 0.85 -17.32 -4.51
C ALA A 97 0.67 -17.47 -6.01
N THR A 98 -0.12 -16.60 -6.63
CA THR A 98 -0.33 -16.62 -8.09
C THR A 98 0.98 -16.40 -8.83
N ILE A 99 1.79 -15.44 -8.39
CA ILE A 99 3.09 -15.16 -9.00
C ILE A 99 4.04 -16.36 -8.85
N ALA A 100 4.05 -16.99 -7.68
CA ALA A 100 4.93 -18.13 -7.41
C ALA A 100 4.57 -19.37 -8.23
N LEU A 101 3.28 -19.54 -8.54
CA LEU A 101 2.78 -20.69 -9.31
C LEU A 101 2.80 -20.43 -10.83
N GLY A 102 2.86 -19.18 -11.21
CA GLY A 102 2.89 -18.78 -12.61
C GLY A 102 4.28 -18.82 -13.15
#